data_860326596d45b63b6aca90ae7ae700cc
#
_entry.id   860326596d45b63b6aca90ae7ae700cc
#
_cell.length_a   1.000
_cell.length_b   1.000
_cell.length_c   1.000
_cell.angle_alpha   90.00
_cell.angle_beta   90.00
_cell.angle_gamma   90.00
#
_symmetry.space_group_name_H-M   'P 1'
#
loop_
_entity.id
_entity.type
_entity.pdbx_description
1 polymer ?
#
loop_
_entity_poly.entity_id
_entity_poly.type
_entity_poly.pdbx_seq_one_letter_code
_entity_poly.pdbx_strand_id
1 'polypeptide(L)'
;MLIEEHHIKKSMFKGIMSKRKSGLPAKNEGGNKVDKLTILIDMDDTIVDLMSVWIQRLNKQYGLSIKNSDICVWDLMQIFTTLTKEQIYAPLHDASLWDELKPIEGSAKYIKKLMDDGHEVYIVTSAHYKTFQPKIEKVILKYFPYISWRNVIVTSKKQMIKGDILIDDAVHNLVGGEYRKFLVNAPHNQSYDAEANGMIRVSSWKEIYELIVNICGGVQ
;
A
#
# COMPACT_ATOMS: atom_id res chain seq x y z
N MET A 1 10.35 26.08 3.22
CA MET A 1 10.39 24.65 2.88
C MET A 1 9.04 23.94 3.06
N LEU A 2 8.45 23.89 4.25
CA LEU A 2 7.14 23.22 4.48
C LEU A 2 5.93 23.84 3.75
N ILE A 3 5.95 25.13 3.47
CA ILE A 3 4.86 25.85 2.78
C ILE A 3 4.89 25.61 1.26
N GLU A 4 6.07 25.42 0.69
CA GLU A 4 6.21 25.12 -0.75
C GLU A 4 5.78 23.70 -1.09
N GLU A 5 6.12 22.73 -0.26
CA GLU A 5 5.65 21.33 -0.46
C GLU A 5 4.12 21.22 -0.44
N HIS A 6 3.47 21.99 0.42
CA HIS A 6 2.00 22.00 0.50
C HIS A 6 1.35 22.62 -0.76
N HIS A 7 2.00 23.61 -1.37
CA HIS A 7 1.52 24.26 -2.60
C HIS A 7 1.74 23.39 -3.85
N ILE A 8 2.85 22.68 -3.92
CA ILE A 8 3.15 21.74 -5.02
C ILE A 8 2.17 20.58 -5.01
N LYS A 9 1.92 19.97 -3.85
CA LYS A 9 0.89 18.93 -3.71
C LYS A 9 -0.50 19.41 -4.14
N LYS A 10 -0.89 20.67 -3.83
CA LYS A 10 -2.16 21.28 -4.29
C LYS A 10 -2.24 21.48 -5.81
N SER A 11 -1.14 21.81 -6.47
CA SER A 11 -1.08 22.02 -7.93
C SER A 11 -1.22 20.68 -8.69
N MET A 12 -0.57 19.60 -8.20
CA MET A 12 -0.73 18.26 -8.77
C MET A 12 -2.18 17.77 -8.69
N PHE A 13 -2.87 18.05 -7.58
CA PHE A 13 -4.28 17.70 -7.43
C PHE A 13 -5.17 18.30 -8.52
N LYS A 14 -4.93 19.58 -8.92
CA LYS A 14 -5.70 20.23 -10.00
C LYS A 14 -5.44 19.59 -11.37
N GLY A 15 -4.22 19.16 -11.66
CA GLY A 15 -3.87 18.51 -12.96
C GLY A 15 -4.47 17.12 -13.13
N ILE A 16 -4.55 16.35 -12.06
CA ILE A 16 -5.11 14.97 -12.08
C ILE A 16 -6.64 15.00 -12.21
N MET A 17 -7.31 16.02 -11.65
CA MET A 17 -8.77 16.19 -11.72
C MET A 17 -9.29 16.59 -13.10
N SER A 18 -8.46 17.22 -13.94
CA SER A 18 -8.87 17.76 -15.26
C SER A 18 -9.03 16.71 -16.37
N LYS A 19 -8.54 15.48 -16.21
CA LYS A 19 -8.52 14.46 -17.27
C LYS A 19 -9.69 13.45 -17.26
N ARG A 20 -10.60 13.50 -16.28
CA ARG A 20 -11.82 12.65 -16.29
C ARG A 20 -13.07 13.47 -16.58
N LYS A 21 -13.34 13.76 -17.86
CA LYS A 21 -14.68 14.10 -18.34
C LYS A 21 -15.21 12.93 -19.15
N SER A 22 -15.83 11.95 -18.47
CA SER A 22 -16.91 11.11 -19.04
C SER A 22 -17.41 10.15 -17.95
N GLY A 23 -18.68 10.36 -17.53
CA GLY A 23 -19.45 9.35 -16.76
C GLY A 23 -19.64 9.62 -15.27
N LEU A 24 -19.93 10.85 -14.84
CA LEU A 24 -20.48 11.08 -13.50
C LEU A 24 -22.01 11.00 -13.54
N PRO A 25 -22.67 10.28 -12.61
CA PRO A 25 -24.12 10.33 -12.48
C PRO A 25 -24.58 11.72 -12.00
N ALA A 26 -25.80 12.11 -12.41
CA ALA A 26 -26.41 13.41 -12.16
C ALA A 26 -26.46 13.76 -10.67
N LYS A 27 -26.26 15.07 -10.36
CA LYS A 27 -26.41 15.66 -9.04
C LYS A 27 -27.77 15.34 -8.43
N ASN A 28 -27.78 14.72 -7.24
CA ASN A 28 -28.93 14.76 -6.33
C ASN A 28 -28.70 15.86 -5.30
N GLU A 29 -29.64 16.74 -5.15
CA GLU A 29 -29.66 17.83 -4.18
C GLU A 29 -29.82 17.32 -2.74
N GLY A 30 -29.03 17.87 -1.82
CA GLY A 30 -29.27 17.78 -0.39
C GLY A 30 -28.36 16.90 0.43
N GLY A 31 -27.31 17.46 0.99
CA GLY A 31 -26.39 16.85 1.96
C GLY A 31 -25.02 16.60 1.35
N ASN A 32 -23.94 16.98 2.06
CA ASN A 32 -22.56 16.68 1.68
C ASN A 32 -22.35 15.15 1.58
N LYS A 33 -22.69 14.56 0.43
CA LYS A 33 -22.43 13.17 0.16
C LYS A 33 -20.95 13.08 -0.20
N VAL A 34 -20.14 12.61 0.72
CA VAL A 34 -18.75 12.22 0.44
C VAL A 34 -18.78 11.17 -0.67
N ASP A 35 -18.10 11.40 -1.78
CA ASP A 35 -18.04 10.43 -2.87
C ASP A 35 -17.43 9.14 -2.35
N LYS A 36 -18.18 8.04 -2.44
CA LYS A 36 -17.73 6.73 -2.03
C LYS A 36 -16.67 6.22 -3.00
N LEU A 37 -15.49 5.91 -2.49
CA LEU A 37 -14.38 5.39 -3.27
C LEU A 37 -14.17 3.90 -3.03
N THR A 38 -13.67 3.21 -4.06
CA THR A 38 -13.09 1.87 -3.97
C THR A 38 -11.58 2.01 -3.79
N ILE A 39 -11.10 1.69 -2.59
CA ILE A 39 -9.71 1.84 -2.18
C ILE A 39 -9.05 0.47 -2.15
N LEU A 40 -8.04 0.30 -2.98
CA LEU A 40 -7.21 -0.89 -3.06
C LEU A 40 -5.95 -0.65 -2.23
N ILE A 41 -5.59 -1.60 -1.37
CA ILE A 41 -4.46 -1.47 -0.45
C ILE A 41 -3.60 -2.72 -0.56
N ASP A 42 -2.30 -2.56 -0.80
CA ASP A 42 -1.36 -3.67 -0.64
C ASP A 42 -1.23 -4.08 0.83
N MET A 43 -0.71 -5.27 1.06
CA MET A 43 -0.55 -5.82 2.40
C MET A 43 0.86 -5.66 2.95
N ASP A 44 1.82 -6.27 2.28
CA ASP A 44 3.20 -6.40 2.74
C ASP A 44 3.92 -5.04 2.63
N ASP A 45 4.58 -4.59 3.70
CA ASP A 45 5.26 -3.29 3.80
C ASP A 45 4.37 -2.05 3.52
N THR A 46 3.06 -2.27 3.41
CA THR A 46 2.04 -1.22 3.28
C THR A 46 1.14 -1.14 4.50
N ILE A 47 0.58 -2.27 4.99
CA ILE A 47 -0.21 -2.30 6.23
C ILE A 47 0.45 -3.08 7.36
N VAL A 48 1.38 -3.97 7.06
CA VAL A 48 2.21 -4.72 8.02
C VAL A 48 3.66 -4.68 7.61
N ASP A 49 4.56 -4.69 8.60
CA ASP A 49 6.01 -4.64 8.40
C ASP A 49 6.55 -6.06 8.15
N LEU A 50 6.55 -6.48 6.89
CA LEU A 50 7.08 -7.77 6.48
C LEU A 50 8.61 -7.72 6.36
N MET A 51 9.16 -6.68 5.74
CA MET A 51 10.58 -6.61 5.41
C MET A 51 11.46 -6.70 6.65
N SER A 52 11.12 -6.00 7.73
CA SER A 52 11.91 -6.04 8.97
C SER A 52 11.97 -7.46 9.57
N VAL A 53 10.85 -8.17 9.61
CA VAL A 53 10.79 -9.53 10.14
C VAL A 53 11.54 -10.50 9.22
N TRP A 54 11.39 -10.35 7.93
CA TRP A 54 12.06 -11.19 6.93
C TRP A 54 13.59 -11.06 7.00
N ILE A 55 14.09 -9.82 7.02
CA ILE A 55 15.53 -9.54 7.19
C ILE A 55 16.04 -10.11 8.51
N GLN A 56 15.30 -9.90 9.61
CA GLN A 56 15.70 -10.41 10.92
C GLN A 56 15.86 -11.94 10.92
N ARG A 57 14.95 -12.67 10.27
CA ARG A 57 15.05 -14.13 10.12
C ARG A 57 16.25 -14.54 9.29
N LEU A 58 16.50 -13.89 8.15
CA LEU A 58 17.67 -14.15 7.31
C LEU A 58 18.97 -13.88 8.07
N ASN A 59 19.07 -12.73 8.76
CA ASN A 59 20.22 -12.41 9.58
C ASN A 59 20.48 -13.47 10.63
N LYS A 60 19.45 -13.89 11.37
CA LYS A 60 19.57 -14.93 12.40
C LYS A 60 19.99 -16.28 11.82
N GLN A 61 19.43 -16.66 10.68
CA GLN A 61 19.66 -17.98 10.08
C GLN A 61 21.04 -18.10 9.44
N TYR A 62 21.52 -17.00 8.82
CA TYR A 62 22.76 -17.04 8.02
C TYR A 62 23.90 -16.20 8.61
N GLY A 63 23.76 -15.67 9.83
CA GLY A 63 24.79 -14.87 10.50
C GLY A 63 25.07 -13.54 9.81
N LEU A 64 24.04 -12.93 9.20
CA LEU A 64 24.14 -11.65 8.50
C LEU A 64 23.80 -10.48 9.43
N SER A 65 24.07 -9.25 8.95
CA SER A 65 23.79 -7.99 9.70
C SER A 65 23.15 -6.92 8.81
N ILE A 66 22.33 -7.34 7.86
CA ILE A 66 21.58 -6.46 6.95
C ILE A 66 20.53 -5.68 7.72
N LYS A 67 20.39 -4.38 7.45
CA LYS A 67 19.38 -3.50 8.03
C LYS A 67 18.29 -3.22 7.00
N ASN A 68 17.11 -2.80 7.45
CA ASN A 68 16.02 -2.40 6.55
C ASN A 68 16.43 -1.25 5.62
N SER A 69 17.26 -0.32 6.11
CA SER A 69 17.82 0.78 5.31
C SER A 69 18.73 0.33 4.15
N ASP A 70 19.24 -0.90 4.21
CA ASP A 70 20.14 -1.43 3.18
C ASP A 70 19.35 -1.99 1.98
N ILE A 71 18.02 -2.15 2.13
CA ILE A 71 17.12 -2.62 1.07
C ILE A 71 16.78 -1.45 0.12
N CYS A 72 17.77 -0.97 -0.59
CA CYS A 72 17.62 0.17 -1.50
C CYS A 72 17.15 -0.21 -2.92
N VAL A 73 16.92 -1.49 -3.19
CA VAL A 73 16.39 -2.01 -4.45
C VAL A 73 15.35 -3.08 -4.18
N TRP A 74 14.43 -3.27 -5.13
CA TRP A 74 13.37 -4.28 -5.01
C TRP A 74 13.89 -5.73 -5.06
N ASP A 75 14.90 -5.99 -5.87
CA ASP A 75 15.47 -7.33 -6.03
C ASP A 75 16.43 -7.65 -4.89
N LEU A 76 15.96 -8.40 -3.90
CA LEU A 76 16.73 -8.82 -2.73
C LEU A 76 17.97 -9.66 -3.07
N MET A 77 18.04 -10.27 -4.27
CA MET A 77 19.24 -10.97 -4.72
C MET A 77 20.46 -10.04 -4.83
N GLN A 78 20.23 -8.74 -5.06
CA GLN A 78 21.29 -7.74 -5.12
C GLN A 78 21.81 -7.33 -3.74
N ILE A 79 21.02 -7.58 -2.70
CA ILE A 79 21.38 -7.27 -1.29
C ILE A 79 21.98 -8.51 -0.63
N PHE A 80 21.32 -9.66 -0.75
CA PHE A 80 21.75 -10.93 -0.14
C PHE A 80 22.62 -11.73 -1.09
N THR A 81 23.74 -11.16 -1.54
CA THR A 81 24.62 -11.71 -2.61
C THR A 81 25.23 -13.08 -2.28
N THR A 82 25.27 -13.48 -1.00
CA THR A 82 25.79 -14.77 -0.54
C THR A 82 24.74 -15.85 -0.44
N LEU A 83 23.47 -15.52 -0.65
CA LEU A 83 22.35 -16.46 -0.53
C LEU A 83 21.75 -16.79 -1.90
N THR A 84 21.21 -18.00 -2.05
CA THR A 84 20.39 -18.32 -3.22
C THR A 84 19.01 -17.73 -3.12
N LYS A 85 18.29 -17.65 -4.23
CA LYS A 85 16.90 -17.17 -4.28
C LYS A 85 16.01 -17.99 -3.33
N GLU A 86 16.17 -19.31 -3.33
CA GLU A 86 15.42 -20.22 -2.47
C GLU A 86 15.67 -19.93 -1.00
N GLN A 87 16.92 -19.65 -0.61
CA GLN A 87 17.30 -19.30 0.76
C GLN A 87 16.67 -17.98 1.19
N ILE A 88 16.68 -16.96 0.32
CA ILE A 88 16.10 -15.65 0.60
C ILE A 88 14.60 -15.77 0.82
N TYR A 89 13.88 -16.52 -0.02
CA TYR A 89 12.43 -16.63 0.02
C TYR A 89 11.88 -17.73 0.95
N ALA A 90 12.73 -18.65 1.44
CA ALA A 90 12.30 -19.74 2.32
C ALA A 90 11.55 -19.28 3.58
N PRO A 91 11.95 -18.18 4.28
CA PRO A 91 11.23 -17.70 5.46
C PRO A 91 9.77 -17.35 5.21
N LEU A 92 9.41 -16.91 4.00
CA LEU A 92 8.03 -16.58 3.66
C LEU A 92 7.10 -17.80 3.66
N HIS A 93 7.65 -19.01 3.47
CA HIS A 93 6.88 -20.25 3.49
C HIS A 93 6.71 -20.82 4.90
N ASP A 94 7.38 -20.26 5.89
CA ASP A 94 7.19 -20.61 7.29
C ASP A 94 5.99 -19.85 7.87
N ALA A 95 4.95 -20.60 8.25
CA ALA A 95 3.75 -20.02 8.83
C ALA A 95 4.02 -19.20 10.10
N SER A 96 5.09 -19.50 10.84
CA SER A 96 5.43 -18.77 12.06
C SER A 96 5.93 -17.35 11.80
N LEU A 97 6.46 -17.05 10.60
CA LEU A 97 6.83 -15.68 10.22
C LEU A 97 5.63 -14.72 10.34
N TRP A 98 4.47 -15.17 9.92
CA TRP A 98 3.24 -14.36 9.90
C TRP A 98 2.72 -14.02 11.31
N ASP A 99 3.12 -14.78 12.35
CA ASP A 99 2.80 -14.47 13.76
C ASP A 99 3.63 -13.29 14.30
N GLU A 100 4.82 -13.06 13.73
CA GLU A 100 5.76 -12.01 14.17
C GLU A 100 5.42 -10.63 13.59
N LEU A 101 4.65 -10.58 12.50
CA LEU A 101 4.30 -9.33 11.83
C LEU A 101 3.53 -8.40 12.77
N LYS A 102 3.78 -7.11 12.59
CA LYS A 102 3.07 -6.03 13.29
C LYS A 102 2.48 -5.06 12.27
N PRO A 103 1.32 -4.47 12.57
CA PRO A 103 0.79 -3.39 11.75
C PRO A 103 1.76 -2.21 11.67
N ILE A 104 1.88 -1.62 10.49
CA ILE A 104 2.53 -0.32 10.32
C ILE A 104 1.72 0.71 11.10
N GLU A 105 2.41 1.66 11.73
CA GLU A 105 1.79 2.66 12.59
C GLU A 105 0.63 3.37 11.89
N GLY A 106 -0.51 3.38 12.54
CA GLY A 106 -1.73 4.01 12.05
C GLY A 106 -2.51 3.18 11.02
N SER A 107 -1.96 2.12 10.40
CA SER A 107 -2.64 1.36 9.35
C SER A 107 -4.03 0.88 9.81
N ALA A 108 -4.09 0.13 10.91
CA ALA A 108 -5.36 -0.39 11.40
C ALA A 108 -6.38 0.72 11.73
N LYS A 109 -5.91 1.82 12.35
CA LYS A 109 -6.77 2.95 12.73
C LYS A 109 -7.38 3.65 11.51
N TYR A 110 -6.52 4.01 10.54
CA TYR A 110 -6.97 4.84 9.42
C TYR A 110 -7.70 4.05 8.33
N ILE A 111 -7.38 2.77 8.15
CA ILE A 111 -8.16 1.87 7.28
C ILE A 111 -9.58 1.71 7.85
N LYS A 112 -9.70 1.45 9.17
CA LYS A 112 -11.03 1.41 9.78
C LYS A 112 -11.79 2.71 9.58
N LYS A 113 -11.12 3.85 9.74
CA LYS A 113 -11.74 5.16 9.56
C LYS A 113 -12.22 5.39 8.12
N LEU A 114 -11.45 4.98 7.11
CA LEU A 114 -11.88 5.02 5.71
C LEU A 114 -13.16 4.17 5.48
N MET A 115 -13.25 2.99 6.10
CA MET A 115 -14.45 2.16 6.01
C MET A 115 -15.63 2.79 6.75
N ASP A 116 -15.41 3.40 7.93
CA ASP A 116 -16.44 4.11 8.70
C ASP A 116 -16.96 5.34 7.94
N ASP A 117 -16.12 6.00 7.15
CA ASP A 117 -16.47 7.12 6.26
C ASP A 117 -17.24 6.65 4.99
N GLY A 118 -17.44 5.32 4.84
CA GLY A 118 -18.28 4.71 3.80
C GLY A 118 -17.55 4.28 2.54
N HIS A 119 -16.22 4.32 2.52
CA HIS A 119 -15.42 3.81 1.40
C HIS A 119 -15.42 2.29 1.34
N GLU A 120 -15.31 1.72 0.14
CA GLU A 120 -15.07 0.29 -0.04
C GLU A 120 -13.56 0.02 -0.01
N VAL A 121 -13.13 -0.82 0.92
CA VAL A 121 -11.71 -1.19 1.08
C VAL A 121 -11.49 -2.63 0.69
N TYR A 122 -10.50 -2.85 -0.16
CA TYR A 122 -10.02 -4.18 -0.57
C TYR A 122 -8.51 -4.27 -0.31
N ILE A 123 -8.08 -5.39 0.28
CA ILE A 123 -6.67 -5.73 0.34
C ILE A 123 -6.29 -6.47 -0.95
N VAL A 124 -5.28 -5.98 -1.66
CA VAL A 124 -4.82 -6.57 -2.92
C VAL A 124 -3.35 -6.98 -2.76
N THR A 125 -3.12 -8.25 -2.51
CA THR A 125 -1.78 -8.77 -2.17
C THR A 125 -1.32 -9.82 -3.16
N SER A 126 0.01 -9.91 -3.37
CA SER A 126 0.62 -11.05 -4.02
C SER A 126 0.93 -12.12 -2.97
N ALA A 127 0.53 -13.36 -3.20
CA ALA A 127 0.77 -14.43 -2.25
C ALA A 127 1.00 -15.75 -2.97
N HIS A 128 1.97 -16.52 -2.46
CA HIS A 128 2.08 -17.94 -2.80
C HIS A 128 0.91 -18.70 -2.16
N TYR A 129 0.38 -19.73 -2.82
CA TYR A 129 -0.80 -20.47 -2.33
C TYR A 129 -0.66 -21.01 -0.90
N LYS A 130 0.58 -21.35 -0.46
CA LYS A 130 0.87 -21.81 0.91
C LYS A 130 0.85 -20.69 1.95
N THR A 131 0.98 -19.43 1.53
CA THR A 131 1.07 -18.27 2.44
C THR A 131 -0.25 -17.52 2.55
N PHE A 132 -1.22 -17.82 1.70
CA PHE A 132 -2.51 -17.13 1.70
C PHE A 132 -3.27 -17.31 3.03
N GLN A 133 -3.42 -18.56 3.49
CA GLN A 133 -4.11 -18.82 4.75
C GLN A 133 -3.44 -18.12 5.95
N PRO A 134 -2.12 -18.23 6.18
CA PRO A 134 -1.44 -17.45 7.22
C PRO A 134 -1.65 -15.93 7.12
N LYS A 135 -1.61 -15.36 5.93
CA LYS A 135 -1.89 -13.93 5.73
C LYS A 135 -3.28 -13.54 6.23
N ILE A 136 -4.29 -14.35 5.92
CA ILE A 136 -5.65 -14.10 6.39
C ILE A 136 -5.75 -14.26 7.90
N GLU A 137 -5.38 -15.41 8.45
CA GLU A 137 -5.65 -15.75 9.84
C GLU A 137 -4.79 -14.97 10.82
N LYS A 138 -3.50 -14.84 10.52
CA LYS A 138 -2.51 -14.28 11.44
C LYS A 138 -2.32 -12.77 11.29
N VAL A 139 -2.79 -12.21 10.18
CA VAL A 139 -2.66 -10.77 9.92
C VAL A 139 -4.03 -10.11 9.79
N ILE A 140 -4.83 -10.46 8.77
CA ILE A 140 -6.08 -9.75 8.50
C ILE A 140 -7.07 -9.93 9.65
N LEU A 141 -7.39 -11.16 10.03
CA LEU A 141 -8.36 -11.42 11.10
C LEU A 141 -7.85 -10.95 12.47
N LYS A 142 -6.54 -10.93 12.68
CA LYS A 142 -5.93 -10.52 13.95
C LYS A 142 -5.88 -9.00 14.12
N TYR A 143 -5.42 -8.26 13.12
CA TYR A 143 -5.13 -6.83 13.24
C TYR A 143 -6.16 -5.92 12.54
N PHE A 144 -6.90 -6.48 11.56
CA PHE A 144 -7.91 -5.78 10.78
C PHE A 144 -9.24 -6.53 10.77
N PRO A 145 -9.80 -6.90 11.94
CA PRO A 145 -10.97 -7.80 12.03
C PRO A 145 -12.24 -7.22 11.40
N TYR A 146 -12.24 -5.95 11.08
CA TYR A 146 -13.30 -5.26 10.35
C TYR A 146 -13.22 -5.45 8.83
N ILE A 147 -12.13 -6.02 8.30
CA ILE A 147 -11.98 -6.40 6.89
C ILE A 147 -12.41 -7.85 6.73
N SER A 148 -13.46 -8.08 5.92
CA SER A 148 -13.84 -9.44 5.55
C SER A 148 -12.75 -10.10 4.69
N TRP A 149 -12.49 -11.37 4.91
CA TRP A 149 -11.61 -12.15 4.02
C TRP A 149 -12.07 -12.13 2.56
N ARG A 150 -13.37 -11.90 2.31
CA ARG A 150 -13.94 -11.73 0.95
C ARG A 150 -13.47 -10.46 0.26
N ASN A 151 -12.98 -9.50 1.02
CA ASN A 151 -12.40 -8.27 0.49
C ASN A 151 -10.87 -8.38 0.31
N VAL A 152 -10.33 -9.61 0.29
CA VAL A 152 -8.92 -9.88 0.01
C VAL A 152 -8.78 -10.50 -1.38
N ILE A 153 -8.06 -9.80 -2.25
CA ILE A 153 -7.81 -10.19 -3.64
C ILE A 153 -6.36 -10.63 -3.73
N VAL A 154 -6.12 -11.85 -4.22
CA VAL A 154 -4.77 -12.35 -4.46
C VAL A 154 -4.44 -12.28 -5.94
N THR A 155 -3.46 -11.47 -6.28
CA THR A 155 -2.98 -11.32 -7.66
C THR A 155 -1.59 -10.68 -7.68
N SER A 156 -0.77 -11.09 -8.65
CA SER A 156 0.49 -10.40 -9.01
C SER A 156 0.28 -9.33 -10.10
N LYS A 157 -0.96 -9.18 -10.61
CA LYS A 157 -1.34 -8.27 -11.69
C LYS A 157 -2.35 -7.25 -11.18
N LYS A 158 -1.91 -6.41 -10.23
CA LYS A 158 -2.79 -5.41 -9.59
C LYS A 158 -3.37 -4.41 -10.58
N GLN A 159 -2.70 -4.18 -11.72
CA GLN A 159 -3.17 -3.33 -12.82
C GLN A 159 -4.50 -3.79 -13.44
N MET A 160 -4.87 -5.06 -13.25
CA MET A 160 -6.14 -5.62 -13.75
C MET A 160 -7.33 -5.32 -12.83
N ILE A 161 -7.07 -4.84 -11.60
CA ILE A 161 -8.12 -4.58 -10.62
C ILE A 161 -8.64 -3.16 -10.79
N LYS A 162 -9.96 -3.03 -10.86
CA LYS A 162 -10.62 -1.73 -10.91
C LYS A 162 -10.78 -1.15 -9.50
N GLY A 163 -10.44 0.12 -9.36
CA GLY A 163 -10.58 0.89 -8.13
C GLY A 163 -10.31 2.37 -8.39
N ASP A 164 -10.56 3.21 -7.41
CA ASP A 164 -10.30 4.65 -7.52
C ASP A 164 -8.88 5.01 -7.06
N ILE A 165 -8.36 4.27 -6.07
CA ILE A 165 -7.03 4.47 -5.50
C ILE A 165 -6.36 3.11 -5.31
N LEU A 166 -5.06 2.99 -5.61
CA LEU A 166 -4.20 1.91 -5.10
C LEU A 166 -3.09 2.51 -4.24
N ILE A 167 -2.94 1.96 -3.03
CA ILE A 167 -1.89 2.28 -2.06
C ILE A 167 -0.93 1.10 -2.01
N ASP A 168 0.35 1.31 -2.38
CA ASP A 168 1.33 0.24 -2.53
C ASP A 168 2.75 0.81 -2.38
N ASP A 169 3.68 0.03 -1.83
CA ASP A 169 5.09 0.41 -1.73
C ASP A 169 5.90 0.03 -2.99
N ALA A 170 5.38 -0.88 -3.80
CA ALA A 170 6.05 -1.39 -4.99
C ALA A 170 5.65 -0.64 -6.26
N VAL A 171 6.57 0.10 -6.84
CA VAL A 171 6.36 0.90 -8.05
C VAL A 171 5.74 0.09 -9.19
N HIS A 172 6.21 -1.14 -9.42
CA HIS A 172 5.73 -1.99 -10.53
C HIS A 172 4.27 -2.41 -10.39
N ASN A 173 3.69 -2.38 -9.19
CA ASN A 173 2.27 -2.62 -8.95
C ASN A 173 1.41 -1.41 -9.33
N LEU A 174 1.97 -0.21 -9.24
CA LEU A 174 1.28 1.05 -9.52
C LEU A 174 1.33 1.42 -11.00
N VAL A 175 2.40 1.03 -11.71
CA VAL A 175 2.56 1.33 -13.15
C VAL A 175 1.52 0.59 -13.98
N GLY A 176 0.87 1.30 -14.92
CA GLY A 176 -0.09 0.73 -15.86
C GLY A 176 -1.52 0.58 -15.33
N GLY A 177 -1.77 0.80 -14.03
CA GLY A 177 -3.13 0.81 -13.48
C GLY A 177 -3.89 2.11 -13.75
N GLU A 178 -5.23 2.02 -13.81
CA GLU A 178 -6.12 3.16 -14.10
C GLU A 178 -6.58 3.91 -12.85
N TYR A 179 -6.13 3.53 -11.66
CA TYR A 179 -6.43 4.15 -10.37
C TYR A 179 -5.46 5.30 -10.05
N ARG A 180 -5.81 6.14 -9.08
CA ARG A 180 -4.86 7.07 -8.45
C ARG A 180 -3.83 6.27 -7.67
N LYS A 181 -2.58 6.64 -7.81
CA LYS A 181 -1.42 5.86 -7.35
C LYS A 181 -0.80 6.53 -6.14
N PHE A 182 -0.90 5.87 -4.98
CA PHE A 182 -0.25 6.30 -3.75
C PHE A 182 0.95 5.39 -3.50
N LEU A 183 2.16 5.92 -3.68
CA LEU A 183 3.40 5.20 -3.45
C LEU A 183 3.83 5.38 -2.00
N VAL A 184 3.71 4.32 -1.21
CA VAL A 184 4.18 4.29 0.17
C VAL A 184 5.70 4.38 0.19
N ASN A 185 6.22 5.30 0.99
CA ASN A 185 7.65 5.56 1.09
C ASN A 185 8.38 4.38 1.74
N ALA A 186 9.28 3.74 1.02
CA ALA A 186 10.08 2.61 1.46
C ALA A 186 11.53 2.73 0.96
N PRO A 187 12.54 2.14 1.63
CA PRO A 187 13.94 2.29 1.22
C PRO A 187 14.18 1.89 -0.24
N HIS A 188 13.55 0.82 -0.73
CA HIS A 188 13.74 0.31 -2.08
C HIS A 188 13.15 1.18 -3.20
N ASN A 189 12.32 2.17 -2.87
CA ASN A 189 11.69 3.05 -3.86
C ASN A 189 12.13 4.52 -3.77
N GLN A 190 13.13 4.85 -2.92
CA GLN A 190 13.58 6.24 -2.68
C GLN A 190 14.09 6.93 -3.94
N SER A 191 14.80 6.21 -4.80
CA SER A 191 15.36 6.75 -6.04
C SER A 191 14.33 6.96 -7.16
N TYR A 192 13.09 6.47 -6.98
CA TYR A 192 12.05 6.58 -7.99
C TYR A 192 11.36 7.94 -7.92
N ASP A 193 11.31 8.66 -9.03
CA ASP A 193 10.57 9.92 -9.14
C ASP A 193 9.08 9.65 -9.28
N ALA A 194 8.38 9.62 -8.13
CA ALA A 194 6.96 9.33 -8.06
C ALA A 194 6.14 10.41 -8.77
N GLU A 195 6.50 11.69 -8.60
CA GLU A 195 5.78 12.83 -9.12
C GLU A 195 5.83 12.89 -10.66
N ALA A 196 7.02 12.76 -11.24
CA ALA A 196 7.19 12.72 -12.68
C ALA A 196 6.41 11.57 -13.35
N ASN A 197 6.12 10.50 -12.58
CA ASN A 197 5.37 9.33 -13.05
C ASN A 197 3.88 9.34 -12.61
N GLY A 198 3.37 10.48 -12.15
CA GLY A 198 1.95 10.67 -11.80
C GLY A 198 1.50 9.88 -10.57
N MET A 199 2.42 9.64 -9.64
CA MET A 199 2.15 9.01 -8.35
C MET A 199 2.29 10.03 -7.22
N ILE A 200 1.53 9.84 -6.15
CA ILE A 200 1.63 10.64 -4.93
C ILE A 200 2.43 9.82 -3.92
N ARG A 201 3.63 10.32 -3.53
CA ARG A 201 4.41 9.69 -2.47
C ARG A 201 3.80 10.02 -1.12
N VAL A 202 3.64 8.99 -0.27
CA VAL A 202 3.05 9.10 1.05
C VAL A 202 3.94 8.43 2.10
N SER A 203 4.04 9.02 3.29
CA SER A 203 4.96 8.57 4.34
C SER A 203 4.26 8.09 5.61
N SER A 204 2.95 8.25 5.70
CA SER A 204 2.19 7.79 6.86
C SER A 204 0.72 7.53 6.54
N TRP A 205 0.09 6.65 7.32
CA TRP A 205 -1.34 6.37 7.21
C TRP A 205 -2.22 7.59 7.53
N LYS A 206 -1.73 8.50 8.38
CA LYS A 206 -2.41 9.79 8.63
C LYS A 206 -2.45 10.63 7.36
N GLU A 207 -1.31 10.78 6.69
CA GLU A 207 -1.22 11.53 5.42
C GLU A 207 -2.12 10.92 4.33
N ILE A 208 -2.11 9.58 4.19
CA ILE A 208 -2.97 8.85 3.26
C ILE A 208 -4.44 9.19 3.50
N TYR A 209 -4.88 9.11 4.76
CA TYR A 209 -6.25 9.40 5.13
C TYR A 209 -6.63 10.85 4.79
N GLU A 210 -5.80 11.83 5.18
CA GLU A 210 -6.04 13.26 4.93
C GLU A 210 -6.11 13.56 3.42
N LEU A 211 -5.27 12.93 2.60
CA LEU A 211 -5.32 13.05 1.15
C LEU A 211 -6.63 12.48 0.57
N ILE A 212 -7.10 11.34 1.07
CA ILE A 212 -8.35 10.73 0.60
C ILE A 212 -9.55 11.61 0.97
N VAL A 213 -9.61 12.14 2.20
CA VAL A 213 -10.64 13.09 2.63
C VAL A 213 -10.67 14.33 1.74
N ASN A 214 -9.50 14.88 1.40
CA ASN A 214 -9.40 16.04 0.50
C ASN A 214 -9.88 15.73 -0.93
N ILE A 215 -9.64 14.50 -1.41
CA ILE A 215 -10.14 14.03 -2.72
C ILE A 215 -11.68 14.01 -2.72
N CYS A 216 -12.30 13.52 -1.64
CA CYS A 216 -13.74 13.37 -1.51
C CYS A 216 -14.45 14.70 -1.17
N GLY A 217 -13.79 15.58 -0.41
CA GLY A 217 -14.34 16.85 0.02
C GLY A 217 -14.41 17.93 -1.07
N GLY A 218 -13.88 17.66 -2.27
CA GLY A 218 -13.79 18.62 -3.37
C GLY A 218 -13.12 19.91 -2.88
N VAL A 219 -11.80 19.96 -2.81
CA VAL A 219 -11.11 21.23 -2.53
C VAL A 219 -11.50 22.22 -3.64
N GLN A 220 -12.35 23.20 -3.28
CA GLN A 220 -12.66 24.38 -4.09
C GLN A 220 -11.39 25.18 -4.39
#